data_abb5a2b4ac7f3281dbc4d1e93957163c
#
_entry.id   abb5a2b4ac7f3281dbc4d1e93957163c
#
_cell.length_a   1.000
_cell.length_b   1.000
_cell.length_c   1.000
_cell.angle_alpha   90.00
_cell.angle_beta   90.00
_cell.angle_gamma   90.00
#
_symmetry.space_group_name_H-M   'P 1'
#
loop_
_entity.id
_entity.type
_entity.pdbx_description
1 polymer ?
#
loop_
_entity_poly.entity_id
_entity_poly.type
_entity_poly.pdbx_seq_one_letter_code
_entity_poly.pdbx_strand_id
1 'polypeptide(L)'
;HTERLEADRKRRSFEECAKEYHAANKDDWKNAKHADQWINTLATYAFPKFGKQPISELTREQIREVLEPIWKTKAETASRVLQRIRTVVNYAAARDYCAGLDSEQWDQLKKALPKNTKARAVEHHASCPHDQVGALLEQVRQSRSTDSVKWAFEFIVLTAARSGEVRGAVWEEIDAKTKTWTIPKERMKAGREHSVPLSTAAWDVLQQAQGRWPKGAEPSGLIFPSEKNKPISDMTLTQLMRRMKQTYTIHGFRASFRTWGAEIGHFEHDMLEI
;
A
#
# COMPACT_ATOMS: atom_id res chain seq x y z
N HIS A 1 14.28 -45.62 8.11
CA HIS A 1 14.10 -44.51 7.15
C HIS A 1 13.04 -43.51 7.62
N THR A 2 11.94 -43.98 8.16
CA THR A 2 10.81 -43.18 8.67
C THR A 2 11.21 -42.31 9.87
N GLU A 3 11.91 -42.87 10.86
CA GLU A 3 12.42 -42.12 12.03
C GLU A 3 13.39 -41.01 11.68
N ARG A 4 14.21 -41.21 10.63
CA ARG A 4 15.15 -40.18 10.16
C ARG A 4 14.40 -39.03 9.47
N LEU A 5 13.37 -39.34 8.71
CA LEU A 5 12.51 -38.34 8.07
C LEU A 5 11.70 -37.52 9.10
N GLU A 6 11.22 -38.16 10.17
CA GLU A 6 10.55 -37.48 11.28
C GLU A 6 11.50 -36.58 12.08
N ALA A 7 12.73 -37.05 12.32
CA ALA A 7 13.76 -36.26 12.98
C ALA A 7 14.17 -35.03 12.14
N ASP A 8 14.28 -35.18 10.82
CA ASP A 8 14.58 -34.07 9.90
C ASP A 8 13.44 -33.07 9.80
N ARG A 9 12.16 -33.51 9.84
CA ARG A 9 10.99 -32.64 9.91
C ARG A 9 10.99 -31.78 11.17
N LYS A 10 11.28 -32.37 12.34
CA LYS A 10 11.35 -31.65 13.62
C LYS A 10 12.53 -30.66 13.74
N ARG A 11 13.50 -30.74 12.84
CA ARG A 11 14.69 -29.83 12.79
C ARG A 11 14.50 -28.60 11.92
N ARG A 12 13.37 -28.48 11.19
CA ARG A 12 13.11 -27.31 10.36
C ARG A 12 13.11 -26.04 11.18
N SER A 13 13.94 -25.08 10.79
CA SER A 13 14.02 -23.79 11.45
C SER A 13 12.80 -22.89 11.11
N PHE A 14 12.52 -21.90 11.95
CA PHE A 14 11.47 -20.93 11.68
C PHE A 14 11.71 -20.19 10.33
N GLU A 15 12.95 -19.84 10.04
CA GLU A 15 13.32 -19.13 8.81
C GLU A 15 13.08 -20.01 7.56
N GLU A 16 13.44 -21.29 7.61
CA GLU A 16 13.16 -22.23 6.51
C GLU A 16 11.67 -22.36 6.26
N CYS A 17 10.87 -22.53 7.32
CA CYS A 17 9.42 -22.60 7.19
C CYS A 17 8.81 -21.31 6.62
N ALA A 18 9.32 -20.14 7.03
CA ALA A 18 8.87 -18.85 6.51
C ALA A 18 9.21 -18.67 5.03
N LYS A 19 10.41 -19.06 4.61
CA LYS A 19 10.84 -19.01 3.20
C LYS A 19 10.07 -20.00 2.34
N GLU A 20 9.81 -21.20 2.85
CA GLU A 20 9.01 -22.23 2.17
C GLU A 20 7.57 -21.75 1.96
N TYR A 21 6.93 -21.20 3.00
CA TYR A 21 5.61 -20.59 2.88
C TYR A 21 5.59 -19.45 1.86
N HIS A 22 6.58 -18.56 1.95
CA HIS A 22 6.70 -17.43 1.03
C HIS A 22 6.85 -17.90 -0.43
N ALA A 23 7.73 -18.85 -0.69
CA ALA A 23 7.95 -19.40 -2.04
C ALA A 23 6.69 -20.04 -2.62
N ALA A 24 5.92 -20.76 -1.79
CA ALA A 24 4.69 -21.42 -2.22
C ALA A 24 3.53 -20.46 -2.53
N ASN A 25 3.54 -19.24 -1.96
CA ASN A 25 2.40 -18.31 -2.07
C ASN A 25 2.74 -17.00 -2.79
N LYS A 26 4.01 -16.71 -3.11
CA LYS A 26 4.44 -15.41 -3.66
C LYS A 26 3.76 -15.07 -5.00
N ASP A 27 3.47 -16.08 -5.82
CA ASP A 27 2.89 -15.88 -7.14
C ASP A 27 1.37 -15.60 -7.09
N ASP A 28 0.71 -15.97 -5.98
CA ASP A 28 -0.69 -15.67 -5.73
C ASP A 28 -0.92 -14.24 -5.21
N TRP A 29 0.14 -13.57 -4.78
CA TRP A 29 0.01 -12.21 -4.29
C TRP A 29 0.02 -11.20 -5.43
N LYS A 30 -1.10 -10.47 -5.58
CA LYS A 30 -1.32 -9.46 -6.64
C LYS A 30 -0.22 -8.38 -6.77
N ASN A 31 0.67 -8.26 -5.78
CA ASN A 31 1.69 -7.22 -5.74
C ASN A 31 3.03 -7.78 -5.24
N ALA A 32 4.01 -7.86 -6.13
CA ALA A 32 5.36 -8.33 -5.83
C ALA A 32 6.00 -7.55 -4.64
N LYS A 33 5.76 -6.24 -4.54
CA LYS A 33 6.23 -5.43 -3.41
C LYS A 33 5.64 -5.89 -2.07
N HIS A 34 4.40 -6.37 -2.07
CA HIS A 34 3.77 -6.94 -0.88
C HIS A 34 4.40 -8.29 -0.51
N ALA A 35 4.72 -9.12 -1.51
CA ALA A 35 5.44 -10.37 -1.30
C ALA A 35 6.81 -10.13 -0.66
N ASP A 36 7.59 -9.19 -1.20
CA ASP A 36 8.89 -8.81 -0.63
C ASP A 36 8.76 -8.24 0.79
N GLN A 37 7.79 -7.37 1.03
CA GLN A 37 7.54 -6.83 2.36
C GLN A 37 7.15 -7.89 3.37
N TRP A 38 6.48 -8.96 2.94
CA TRP A 38 6.06 -10.04 3.82
C TRP A 38 7.26 -10.74 4.45
N ILE A 39 8.20 -11.20 3.62
CA ILE A 39 9.40 -11.90 4.10
C ILE A 39 10.40 -10.95 4.77
N ASN A 40 10.61 -9.75 4.21
CA ASN A 40 11.54 -8.75 4.76
C ASN A 40 11.15 -8.28 6.16
N THR A 41 9.87 -8.24 6.48
CA THR A 41 9.41 -7.92 7.84
C THR A 41 9.82 -9.01 8.83
N LEU A 42 9.70 -10.29 8.47
CA LEU A 42 10.18 -11.38 9.31
C LEU A 42 11.70 -11.37 9.42
N ALA A 43 12.41 -11.09 8.32
CA ALA A 43 13.87 -10.97 8.31
C ALA A 43 14.36 -9.83 9.22
N THR A 44 13.60 -8.75 9.34
CA THR A 44 13.95 -7.62 10.19
C THR A 44 13.71 -7.91 11.68
N TYR A 45 12.60 -8.55 12.03
CA TYR A 45 12.15 -8.61 13.42
C TYR A 45 12.26 -10.00 14.04
N ALA A 46 11.92 -11.06 13.32
CA ALA A 46 11.82 -12.42 13.84
C ALA A 46 13.12 -13.24 13.63
N PHE A 47 13.68 -13.22 12.41
CA PHE A 47 14.85 -14.04 12.08
C PHE A 47 16.07 -13.76 12.97
N PRO A 48 16.40 -12.52 13.36
CA PRO A 48 17.54 -12.26 14.25
C PRO A 48 17.39 -12.89 15.64
N LYS A 49 16.15 -13.18 16.07
CA LYS A 49 15.86 -13.72 17.40
C LYS A 49 15.78 -15.25 17.42
N PHE A 50 14.97 -15.81 16.54
CA PHE A 50 14.72 -17.25 16.51
C PHE A 50 14.67 -17.85 15.10
N GLY A 51 15.16 -17.13 14.07
CA GLY A 51 15.10 -17.62 12.68
C GLY A 51 15.76 -18.96 12.47
N LYS A 52 16.92 -19.19 13.09
CA LYS A 52 17.71 -20.42 12.98
C LYS A 52 17.30 -21.53 13.97
N GLN A 53 16.41 -21.23 14.90
CA GLN A 53 15.92 -22.18 15.88
C GLN A 53 14.92 -23.15 15.22
N PRO A 54 14.91 -24.45 15.60
CA PRO A 54 13.85 -25.36 15.21
C PRO A 54 12.48 -24.81 15.57
N ILE A 55 11.55 -24.81 14.61
CA ILE A 55 10.21 -24.24 14.84
C ILE A 55 9.43 -24.99 15.92
N SER A 56 9.74 -26.27 16.14
CA SER A 56 9.18 -27.08 17.22
C SER A 56 9.56 -26.61 18.62
N GLU A 57 10.63 -25.83 18.76
CA GLU A 57 11.12 -25.28 20.02
C GLU A 57 10.72 -23.82 20.23
N LEU A 58 9.99 -23.21 19.27
CA LEU A 58 9.59 -21.82 19.37
C LEU A 58 8.58 -21.62 20.51
N THR A 59 8.92 -20.73 21.43
CA THR A 59 8.08 -20.41 22.60
C THR A 59 7.29 -19.13 22.42
N ARG A 60 6.17 -19.01 23.13
CA ARG A 60 5.37 -17.77 23.20
C ARG A 60 6.16 -16.59 23.74
N GLU A 61 7.08 -16.87 24.67
CA GLU A 61 7.94 -15.84 25.26
C GLU A 61 8.87 -15.21 24.22
N GLN A 62 9.50 -16.00 23.37
CA GLN A 62 10.36 -15.49 22.29
C GLN A 62 9.56 -14.65 21.28
N ILE A 63 8.31 -15.04 20.98
CA ILE A 63 7.44 -14.23 20.13
C ILE A 63 7.11 -12.90 20.83
N ARG A 64 6.83 -12.91 22.14
CA ARG A 64 6.59 -11.70 22.95
C ARG A 64 7.79 -10.77 22.91
N GLU A 65 9.01 -11.29 23.13
CA GLU A 65 10.26 -10.52 23.10
C GLU A 65 10.51 -9.80 21.76
N VAL A 66 10.07 -10.37 20.64
CA VAL A 66 10.13 -9.71 19.32
C VAL A 66 9.14 -8.58 19.22
N LEU A 67 7.93 -8.76 19.75
CA LEU A 67 6.83 -7.82 19.60
C LEU A 67 6.92 -6.64 20.58
N GLU A 68 7.34 -6.87 21.82
CA GLU A 68 7.29 -5.89 22.90
C GLU A 68 7.96 -4.56 22.59
N PRO A 69 9.19 -4.52 21.99
CA PRO A 69 9.87 -3.26 21.66
C PRO A 69 9.14 -2.40 20.62
N ILE A 70 8.35 -3.04 19.75
CA ILE A 70 7.65 -2.38 18.65
C ILE A 70 6.15 -2.24 18.91
N TRP A 71 5.62 -2.86 19.96
CA TRP A 71 4.19 -2.97 20.21
C TRP A 71 3.49 -1.62 20.40
N LYS A 72 4.14 -0.69 21.13
CA LYS A 72 3.61 0.66 21.36
C LYS A 72 4.10 1.70 20.35
N THR A 73 5.30 1.49 19.81
CA THR A 73 5.96 2.49 18.96
C THR A 73 5.64 2.33 17.48
N LYS A 74 5.37 1.09 17.03
CA LYS A 74 5.07 0.70 15.64
C LYS A 74 3.92 -0.30 15.61
N ALA A 75 2.77 0.09 16.17
CA ALA A 75 1.64 -0.80 16.43
C ALA A 75 1.17 -1.60 15.22
N GLU A 76 1.04 -0.95 14.06
CA GLU A 76 0.64 -1.60 12.80
C GLU A 76 1.70 -2.62 12.34
N THR A 77 2.98 -2.26 12.44
CA THR A 77 4.09 -3.16 12.13
C THR A 77 4.09 -4.37 13.07
N ALA A 78 3.93 -4.16 14.36
CA ALA A 78 3.89 -5.21 15.37
C ALA A 78 2.73 -6.19 15.12
N SER A 79 1.54 -5.67 14.79
CA SER A 79 0.38 -6.47 14.43
C SER A 79 0.65 -7.34 13.19
N ARG A 80 1.29 -6.77 12.16
CA ARG A 80 1.69 -7.52 10.95
C ARG A 80 2.76 -8.56 11.23
N VAL A 81 3.75 -8.25 12.07
CA VAL A 81 4.79 -9.22 12.50
C VAL A 81 4.14 -10.40 13.21
N LEU A 82 3.25 -10.14 14.18
CA LEU A 82 2.50 -11.18 14.88
C LEU A 82 1.70 -12.06 13.92
N GLN A 83 0.95 -11.43 13.01
CA GLN A 83 0.16 -12.17 12.01
C GLN A 83 1.04 -13.08 11.15
N ARG A 84 2.20 -12.58 10.69
CA ARG A 84 3.13 -13.35 9.86
C ARG A 84 3.78 -14.50 10.62
N ILE A 85 4.19 -14.28 11.88
CA ILE A 85 4.70 -15.35 12.74
C ILE A 85 3.62 -16.44 12.92
N ARG A 86 2.37 -16.03 13.21
CA ARG A 86 1.24 -16.96 13.32
C ARG A 86 1.03 -17.76 12.03
N THR A 87 1.10 -17.11 10.88
CA THR A 87 0.98 -17.78 9.58
C THR A 87 2.04 -18.85 9.40
N VAL A 88 3.32 -18.55 9.71
CA VAL A 88 4.43 -19.50 9.59
C VAL A 88 4.27 -20.68 10.57
N VAL A 89 3.88 -20.42 11.82
CA VAL A 89 3.67 -21.46 12.82
C VAL A 89 2.51 -22.38 12.41
N ASN A 90 1.41 -21.82 11.93
CA ASN A 90 0.26 -22.62 11.46
C ASN A 90 0.61 -23.44 10.20
N TYR A 91 1.40 -22.86 9.29
CA TYR A 91 1.89 -23.59 8.12
C TYR A 91 2.79 -24.76 8.51
N ALA A 92 3.68 -24.55 9.47
CA ALA A 92 4.57 -25.59 9.97
C ALA A 92 3.79 -26.68 10.71
N ALA A 93 2.78 -26.33 11.50
CA ALA A 93 1.90 -27.28 12.16
C ALA A 93 1.11 -28.13 11.15
N ALA A 94 0.58 -27.53 10.09
CA ALA A 94 -0.12 -28.25 9.02
C ALA A 94 0.78 -29.24 8.24
N ARG A 95 2.12 -29.12 8.38
CA ARG A 95 3.11 -30.02 7.78
C ARG A 95 3.81 -30.94 8.80
N ASP A 96 3.28 -31.00 10.01
CA ASP A 96 3.82 -31.81 11.13
C ASP A 96 5.26 -31.44 11.51
N TYR A 97 5.71 -30.21 11.26
CA TYR A 97 7.02 -29.72 11.67
C TYR A 97 7.05 -29.28 13.15
N CYS A 98 5.89 -28.92 13.70
CA CYS A 98 5.70 -28.56 15.11
C CYS A 98 4.25 -28.81 15.53
N ALA A 99 3.98 -28.78 16.84
CA ALA A 99 2.61 -28.90 17.37
C ALA A 99 1.73 -27.65 17.06
N GLY A 100 2.38 -26.52 16.73
CA GLY A 100 1.69 -25.24 16.58
C GLY A 100 1.26 -24.62 17.91
N LEU A 101 0.48 -23.55 17.81
CA LEU A 101 -0.17 -22.90 18.94
C LEU A 101 -1.68 -22.85 18.66
N ASP A 102 -2.51 -23.19 19.65
CA ASP A 102 -3.97 -23.09 19.54
C ASP A 102 -4.45 -21.63 19.70
N SER A 103 -5.74 -21.41 19.51
CA SER A 103 -6.34 -20.07 19.56
C SER A 103 -6.21 -19.44 20.95
N GLU A 104 -6.32 -20.23 22.03
CA GLU A 104 -6.20 -19.75 23.40
C GLU A 104 -4.77 -19.29 23.70
N GLN A 105 -3.77 -20.04 23.25
CA GLN A 105 -2.35 -19.70 23.38
C GLN A 105 -2.01 -18.41 22.64
N TRP A 106 -2.56 -18.17 21.44
CA TRP A 106 -2.40 -16.90 20.72
C TRP A 106 -3.08 -15.73 21.44
N ASP A 107 -4.23 -15.98 22.06
CA ASP A 107 -4.95 -14.94 22.81
C ASP A 107 -4.24 -14.61 24.13
N GLN A 108 -3.68 -15.60 24.81
CA GLN A 108 -2.83 -15.40 26.00
C GLN A 108 -1.59 -14.56 25.66
N LEU A 109 -0.92 -14.85 24.53
CA LEU A 109 0.20 -14.04 24.05
C LEU A 109 -0.22 -12.57 23.84
N LYS A 110 -1.37 -12.32 23.20
CA LYS A 110 -1.88 -10.96 23.02
C LYS A 110 -2.21 -10.27 24.35
N LYS A 111 -2.78 -11.00 25.31
CA LYS A 111 -3.08 -10.49 26.64
C LYS A 111 -1.82 -10.15 27.47
N ALA A 112 -0.72 -10.88 27.23
CA ALA A 112 0.57 -10.61 27.86
C ALA A 112 1.28 -9.37 27.31
N LEU A 113 0.90 -8.88 26.13
CA LEU A 113 1.41 -7.64 25.56
C LEU A 113 0.70 -6.41 26.19
N PRO A 114 1.40 -5.28 26.34
CA PRO A 114 0.78 -4.07 26.87
C PRO A 114 -0.46 -3.65 26.09
N LYS A 115 -1.49 -3.14 26.75
CA LYS A 115 -2.67 -2.59 26.06
C LYS A 115 -2.22 -1.50 25.08
N ASN A 116 -2.52 -1.70 23.79
CA ASN A 116 -2.19 -0.73 22.75
C ASN A 116 -3.34 0.23 22.54
N THR A 117 -3.46 1.22 23.44
CA THR A 117 -4.48 2.26 23.36
C THR A 117 -4.28 3.20 22.16
N LYS A 118 -3.03 3.35 21.67
CA LYS A 118 -2.71 4.18 20.49
C LYS A 118 -3.02 3.48 19.15
N ALA A 119 -3.03 2.15 19.10
CA ALA A 119 -3.41 1.42 17.87
C ALA A 119 -4.89 1.60 17.48
N ARG A 120 -5.72 2.13 18.39
CA ARG A 120 -7.13 2.45 18.13
C ARG A 120 -7.35 3.88 17.63
N ALA A 121 -6.39 4.77 17.80
CA ALA A 121 -6.43 6.08 17.18
C ALA A 121 -6.01 5.89 15.73
N VAL A 122 -6.97 5.78 14.82
CA VAL A 122 -6.72 5.86 13.38
C VAL A 122 -6.14 7.25 13.12
N GLU A 123 -4.82 7.36 12.97
CA GLU A 123 -4.23 8.59 12.44
C GLU A 123 -4.71 8.72 11.01
N HIS A 124 -5.69 9.57 10.80
CA HIS A 124 -6.12 9.92 9.46
C HIS A 124 -4.96 10.59 8.72
N HIS A 125 -4.82 10.28 7.45
CA HIS A 125 -3.83 10.98 6.61
C HIS A 125 -4.11 12.48 6.65
N ALA A 126 -3.09 13.28 6.96
CA ALA A 126 -3.21 14.73 6.96
C ALA A 126 -3.72 15.19 5.58
N SER A 127 -4.89 15.83 5.58
CA SER A 127 -5.59 16.33 4.40
C SER A 127 -5.42 17.84 4.30
N CYS A 128 -5.29 18.36 3.07
CA CYS A 128 -5.34 19.78 2.80
C CYS A 128 -6.78 20.29 2.97
N PRO A 129 -7.05 21.38 3.70
CA PRO A 129 -8.36 22.02 3.68
C PRO A 129 -8.77 22.30 2.23
N HIS A 130 -10.04 22.00 1.90
CA HIS A 130 -10.48 22.07 0.48
C HIS A 130 -10.37 23.46 -0.11
N ASP A 131 -10.56 24.52 0.69
CA ASP A 131 -10.40 25.93 0.32
C ASP A 131 -8.95 26.33 0.01
N GLN A 132 -7.95 25.56 0.49
CA GLN A 132 -6.52 25.78 0.25
C GLN A 132 -5.98 24.96 -0.93
N VAL A 133 -6.75 24.01 -1.44
CA VAL A 133 -6.29 23.11 -2.52
C VAL A 133 -5.91 23.90 -3.77
N GLY A 134 -6.69 24.93 -4.14
CA GLY A 134 -6.38 25.78 -5.32
C GLY A 134 -5.03 26.47 -5.21
N ALA A 135 -4.74 27.08 -4.07
CA ALA A 135 -3.45 27.75 -3.82
C ALA A 135 -2.29 26.74 -3.83
N LEU A 136 -2.49 25.55 -3.32
CA LEU A 136 -1.50 24.48 -3.33
C LEU A 136 -1.22 24.00 -4.76
N LEU A 137 -2.24 23.80 -5.59
CA LEU A 137 -2.06 23.43 -7.00
C LEU A 137 -1.24 24.48 -7.75
N GLU A 138 -1.46 25.77 -7.49
CA GLU A 138 -0.65 26.83 -8.09
C GLU A 138 0.82 26.74 -7.67
N GLN A 139 1.10 26.47 -6.39
CA GLN A 139 2.48 26.22 -5.92
C GLN A 139 3.10 25.00 -6.61
N VAL A 140 2.33 23.93 -6.85
CA VAL A 140 2.79 22.74 -7.57
C VAL A 140 3.17 23.09 -9.01
N ARG A 141 2.34 23.86 -9.71
CA ARG A 141 2.60 24.32 -11.10
C ARG A 141 3.89 25.13 -11.19
N GLN A 142 4.17 25.97 -10.21
CA GLN A 142 5.39 26.80 -10.13
C GLN A 142 6.61 26.05 -9.61
N SER A 143 6.46 24.82 -9.11
CA SER A 143 7.57 24.02 -8.56
C SER A 143 8.58 23.64 -9.64
N ARG A 144 9.81 23.30 -9.21
CA ARG A 144 10.89 22.81 -10.10
C ARG A 144 10.74 21.34 -10.51
N SER A 145 9.59 20.73 -10.27
CA SER A 145 9.33 19.35 -10.69
C SER A 145 9.07 19.27 -12.19
N THR A 146 9.26 18.08 -12.78
CA THR A 146 8.92 17.85 -14.18
C THR A 146 7.43 18.00 -14.41
N ASP A 147 7.03 18.38 -15.61
CA ASP A 147 5.62 18.58 -15.93
C ASP A 147 4.78 17.32 -15.71
N SER A 148 5.29 16.15 -16.05
CA SER A 148 4.62 14.88 -15.73
C SER A 148 4.28 14.72 -14.25
N VAL A 149 5.17 15.15 -13.35
CA VAL A 149 4.94 15.07 -11.89
C VAL A 149 3.88 16.08 -11.47
N LYS A 150 3.91 17.29 -12.00
CA LYS A 150 2.92 18.34 -11.73
C LYS A 150 1.53 17.90 -12.20
N TRP A 151 1.42 17.45 -13.45
CA TRP A 151 0.18 16.98 -14.03
C TRP A 151 -0.39 15.76 -13.31
N ALA A 152 0.46 14.78 -12.96
CA ALA A 152 0.02 13.61 -12.20
C ALA A 152 -0.52 14.01 -10.83
N PHE A 153 0.14 14.95 -10.13
CA PHE A 153 -0.34 15.46 -8.85
C PHE A 153 -1.70 16.15 -9.00
N GLU A 154 -1.82 17.07 -9.95
CA GLU A 154 -3.05 17.81 -10.21
C GLU A 154 -4.20 16.86 -10.60
N PHE A 155 -3.92 15.88 -11.45
CA PHE A 155 -4.90 14.88 -11.86
C PHE A 155 -5.38 14.01 -10.68
N ILE A 156 -4.46 13.63 -9.74
CA ILE A 156 -4.85 12.93 -8.49
C ILE A 156 -5.84 13.78 -7.68
N VAL A 157 -5.55 15.07 -7.52
CA VAL A 157 -6.40 15.97 -6.74
C VAL A 157 -7.78 16.14 -7.39
N LEU A 158 -7.81 16.35 -8.70
CA LEU A 158 -9.05 16.63 -9.46
C LEU A 158 -9.95 15.41 -9.65
N THR A 159 -9.37 14.19 -9.61
CA THR A 159 -10.11 12.94 -9.77
C THR A 159 -10.33 12.19 -8.45
N ALA A 160 -9.70 12.64 -7.37
CA ALA A 160 -9.65 11.92 -6.09
C ALA A 160 -9.18 10.45 -6.21
N ALA A 161 -8.53 10.07 -7.31
CA ALA A 161 -8.03 8.73 -7.55
C ALA A 161 -6.82 8.40 -6.67
N ARG A 162 -6.53 7.13 -6.47
CA ARG A 162 -5.32 6.71 -5.73
C ARG A 162 -4.07 7.01 -6.53
N SER A 163 -3.00 7.41 -5.85
CA SER A 163 -1.74 7.76 -6.53
C SER A 163 -1.20 6.63 -7.43
N GLY A 164 -1.38 5.37 -7.03
CA GLY A 164 -1.01 4.21 -7.85
C GLY A 164 -1.82 4.08 -9.13
N GLU A 165 -3.09 4.44 -9.08
CA GLU A 165 -3.99 4.43 -10.24
C GLU A 165 -3.55 5.47 -11.27
N VAL A 166 -3.30 6.71 -10.83
CA VAL A 166 -2.86 7.80 -11.73
C VAL A 166 -1.45 7.58 -12.27
N ARG A 167 -0.51 7.12 -11.44
CA ARG A 167 0.87 6.86 -11.89
C ARG A 167 0.99 5.78 -12.97
N GLY A 168 0.04 4.88 -13.03
CA GLY A 168 -0.03 3.84 -14.04
C GLY A 168 -1.10 4.11 -15.11
N ALA A 169 -1.73 5.28 -15.14
CA ALA A 169 -2.74 5.62 -16.13
C ALA A 169 -2.15 5.66 -17.54
N VAL A 170 -2.85 5.08 -18.49
CA VAL A 170 -2.49 5.04 -19.91
C VAL A 170 -3.55 5.70 -20.77
N TRP A 171 -3.16 6.19 -21.93
CA TRP A 171 -4.06 6.89 -22.82
C TRP A 171 -5.23 6.02 -23.32
N GLU A 172 -4.99 4.73 -23.43
CA GLU A 172 -5.99 3.73 -23.85
C GLU A 172 -7.15 3.59 -22.86
N GLU A 173 -7.00 4.14 -21.65
CA GLU A 173 -8.04 4.19 -20.60
C GLU A 173 -8.94 5.44 -20.71
N ILE A 174 -8.61 6.38 -21.61
CA ILE A 174 -9.32 7.67 -21.74
C ILE A 174 -10.28 7.63 -22.91
N ASP A 175 -11.57 7.76 -22.63
CA ASP A 175 -12.56 8.04 -23.66
C ASP A 175 -12.73 9.58 -23.83
N ALA A 176 -12.22 10.10 -24.92
CA ALA A 176 -12.29 11.53 -25.23
C ALA A 176 -13.72 12.00 -25.54
N LYS A 177 -14.60 11.13 -26.04
CA LYS A 177 -15.97 11.48 -26.41
C LYS A 177 -16.84 11.70 -25.18
N THR A 178 -16.73 10.79 -24.23
CA THR A 178 -17.49 10.84 -22.98
C THR A 178 -16.76 11.59 -21.87
N LYS A 179 -15.48 11.98 -22.06
CA LYS A 179 -14.58 12.54 -21.06
C LYS A 179 -14.54 11.66 -19.81
N THR A 180 -14.29 10.38 -20.01
CA THR A 180 -14.27 9.40 -18.93
C THR A 180 -12.92 8.68 -18.90
N TRP A 181 -12.37 8.50 -17.71
CA TRP A 181 -11.22 7.64 -17.46
C TRP A 181 -11.69 6.32 -16.85
N THR A 182 -11.45 5.21 -17.55
CA THR A 182 -11.85 3.87 -17.09
C THR A 182 -10.63 3.10 -16.61
N ILE A 183 -10.56 2.87 -15.31
CA ILE A 183 -9.48 2.13 -14.66
C ILE A 183 -9.84 0.65 -14.68
N PRO A 184 -9.05 -0.22 -15.36
CA PRO A 184 -9.36 -1.63 -15.46
C PRO A 184 -9.23 -2.35 -14.10
N LYS A 185 -10.01 -3.42 -13.93
CA LYS A 185 -10.11 -4.18 -12.66
C LYS A 185 -8.77 -4.69 -12.13
N GLU A 186 -7.84 -4.99 -13.01
CA GLU A 186 -6.49 -5.50 -12.67
C GLU A 186 -5.68 -4.47 -11.87
N ARG A 187 -5.94 -3.17 -12.08
CA ARG A 187 -5.30 -2.06 -11.38
C ARG A 187 -6.07 -1.58 -10.15
N MET A 188 -7.31 -2.04 -10.00
CA MET A 188 -8.15 -1.65 -8.86
C MET A 188 -7.94 -2.58 -7.66
N LYS A 189 -7.80 -1.97 -6.46
CA LYS A 189 -7.68 -2.73 -5.21
C LYS A 189 -8.89 -3.63 -4.96
N ALA A 190 -10.10 -3.16 -5.32
CA ALA A 190 -11.34 -3.90 -5.16
C ALA A 190 -11.56 -4.99 -6.23
N GLY A 191 -10.71 -5.07 -7.28
CA GLY A 191 -10.87 -6.02 -8.37
C GLY A 191 -12.10 -5.79 -9.26
N ARG A 192 -12.63 -4.56 -9.25
CA ARG A 192 -13.72 -4.11 -10.12
C ARG A 192 -13.25 -2.91 -10.92
N GLU A 193 -13.68 -2.83 -12.18
CA GLU A 193 -13.47 -1.67 -13.04
C GLU A 193 -14.08 -0.43 -12.39
N HIS A 194 -13.44 0.72 -12.60
CA HIS A 194 -13.89 1.99 -12.05
C HIS A 194 -13.82 3.09 -13.12
N SER A 195 -14.94 3.70 -13.41
CA SER A 195 -15.04 4.81 -14.36
C SER A 195 -15.13 6.14 -13.62
N VAL A 196 -14.25 7.07 -13.98
CA VAL A 196 -14.13 8.41 -13.40
C VAL A 196 -14.53 9.44 -14.44
N PRO A 197 -15.67 10.13 -14.27
CA PRO A 197 -16.00 11.27 -15.10
C PRO A 197 -14.97 12.39 -14.90
N LEU A 198 -14.46 12.94 -15.99
CA LEU A 198 -13.43 13.98 -15.94
C LEU A 198 -14.07 15.36 -15.97
N SER A 199 -13.80 16.17 -14.96
CA SER A 199 -14.12 17.58 -14.95
C SER A 199 -13.37 18.32 -16.06
N THR A 200 -13.80 19.54 -16.42
CA THR A 200 -13.07 20.38 -17.38
C THR A 200 -11.62 20.56 -16.98
N ALA A 201 -11.36 20.85 -15.70
CA ALA A 201 -9.99 21.01 -15.20
C ALA A 201 -9.15 19.72 -15.33
N ALA A 202 -9.72 18.55 -15.03
CA ALA A 202 -9.02 17.27 -15.21
C ALA A 202 -8.73 16.98 -16.69
N TRP A 203 -9.67 17.35 -17.57
CA TRP A 203 -9.50 17.25 -19.01
C TRP A 203 -8.38 18.18 -19.52
N ASP A 204 -8.32 19.41 -19.03
CA ASP A 204 -7.25 20.37 -19.38
C ASP A 204 -5.86 19.84 -19.01
N VAL A 205 -5.73 19.15 -17.88
CA VAL A 205 -4.48 18.47 -17.50
C VAL A 205 -4.10 17.40 -18.53
N LEU A 206 -5.05 16.60 -18.99
CA LEU A 206 -4.80 15.60 -20.05
C LEU A 206 -4.40 16.27 -21.37
N GLN A 207 -5.03 17.37 -21.77
CA GLN A 207 -4.65 18.10 -22.97
C GLN A 207 -3.22 18.67 -22.88
N GLN A 208 -2.81 19.19 -21.72
CA GLN A 208 -1.43 19.61 -21.50
C GLN A 208 -0.45 18.42 -21.59
N ALA A 209 -0.79 17.28 -21.01
CA ALA A 209 0.02 16.06 -21.12
C ALA A 209 0.09 15.56 -22.57
N GLN A 210 -0.99 15.67 -23.33
CA GLN A 210 -1.03 15.33 -24.76
C GLN A 210 -0.15 16.25 -25.61
N GLY A 211 0.02 17.51 -25.21
CA GLY A 211 0.89 18.46 -25.91
C GLY A 211 2.37 18.05 -26.04
N ARG A 212 2.79 17.00 -25.34
CA ARG A 212 4.11 16.36 -25.48
C ARG A 212 4.24 15.51 -26.76
N TRP A 213 3.12 15.16 -27.39
CA TRP A 213 3.09 14.35 -28.59
C TRP A 213 3.14 15.23 -29.84
N PRO A 214 3.70 14.75 -30.95
CA PRO A 214 3.67 15.48 -32.21
C PRO A 214 2.24 15.83 -32.58
N LYS A 215 2.06 17.01 -33.16
CA LYS A 215 0.71 17.46 -33.58
C LYS A 215 0.11 16.47 -34.60
N GLY A 216 -1.07 15.96 -34.29
CA GLY A 216 -1.76 14.97 -35.10
C GLY A 216 -1.43 13.50 -34.79
N ALA A 217 -0.51 13.24 -33.88
CA ALA A 217 -0.25 11.87 -33.39
C ALA A 217 -1.27 11.49 -32.31
N GLU A 218 -1.73 10.25 -32.34
CA GLU A 218 -2.53 9.69 -31.26
C GLU A 218 -1.61 9.33 -30.08
N PRO A 219 -1.87 9.82 -28.88
CA PRO A 219 -1.06 9.49 -27.71
C PRO A 219 -1.31 8.03 -27.30
N SER A 220 -0.27 7.35 -26.82
CA SER A 220 -0.33 5.95 -26.36
C SER A 220 0.54 5.72 -25.14
N GLY A 221 0.26 4.65 -24.38
CA GLY A 221 0.99 4.30 -23.19
C GLY A 221 0.78 5.27 -22.02
N LEU A 222 1.78 5.45 -21.16
CA LEU A 222 1.63 6.23 -19.93
C LEU A 222 1.29 7.70 -20.19
N ILE A 223 0.25 8.20 -19.47
CA ILE A 223 -0.15 9.62 -19.53
C ILE A 223 0.92 10.48 -18.83
N PHE A 224 1.42 10.03 -17.69
CA PHE A 224 2.39 10.75 -16.84
C PHE A 224 3.68 9.94 -16.67
N PRO A 225 4.49 9.73 -17.71
CA PRO A 225 5.72 8.95 -17.59
C PRO A 225 6.81 9.72 -16.85
N SER A 226 7.70 8.99 -16.20
CA SER A 226 9.00 9.50 -15.76
C SER A 226 9.93 9.75 -16.98
N GLU A 227 11.07 10.41 -16.75
CA GLU A 227 12.10 10.62 -17.79
C GLU A 227 12.59 9.33 -18.45
N LYS A 228 12.49 8.19 -17.74
CA LYS A 228 12.84 6.87 -18.25
C LYS A 228 11.68 6.13 -18.94
N ASN A 229 10.60 6.83 -19.24
CA ASN A 229 9.36 6.28 -19.80
C ASN A 229 8.76 5.14 -18.97
N LYS A 230 8.85 5.25 -17.63
CA LYS A 230 8.27 4.33 -16.65
C LYS A 230 7.28 5.07 -15.76
N PRO A 231 6.39 4.38 -15.05
CA PRO A 231 5.56 5.04 -14.05
C PRO A 231 6.40 5.84 -13.04
N ILE A 232 5.93 7.02 -12.66
CA ILE A 232 6.57 7.80 -11.58
C ILE A 232 6.59 6.95 -10.30
N SER A 233 7.69 7.06 -9.52
CA SER A 233 7.81 6.25 -8.29
C SER A 233 6.80 6.67 -7.21
N ASP A 234 6.49 5.79 -6.29
CA ASP A 234 5.63 6.06 -5.13
C ASP A 234 6.11 7.29 -4.34
N MET A 235 7.42 7.45 -4.25
CA MET A 235 8.04 8.50 -3.45
C MET A 235 8.09 9.85 -4.16
N THR A 236 7.94 9.91 -5.48
CA THR A 236 8.11 11.14 -6.27
C THR A 236 7.12 12.22 -5.81
N LEU A 237 5.84 11.90 -5.71
CA LEU A 237 4.81 12.82 -5.26
C LEU A 237 4.96 13.20 -3.77
N THR A 238 5.37 12.25 -2.94
CA THR A 238 5.67 12.50 -1.53
C THR A 238 6.87 13.45 -1.39
N GLN A 239 7.90 13.29 -2.22
CA GLN A 239 9.06 14.18 -2.23
C GLN A 239 8.70 15.59 -2.73
N LEU A 240 7.78 15.72 -3.69
CA LEU A 240 7.25 17.02 -4.09
C LEU A 240 6.66 17.75 -2.88
N MET A 241 5.75 17.10 -2.13
CA MET A 241 5.13 17.70 -0.94
C MET A 241 6.18 18.10 0.12
N ARG A 242 7.16 17.23 0.38
CA ARG A 242 8.26 17.52 1.33
C ARG A 242 9.10 18.73 0.90
N ARG A 243 9.45 18.83 -0.39
CA ARG A 243 10.21 19.99 -0.91
C ARG A 243 9.42 21.28 -0.77
N MET A 244 8.11 21.23 -0.90
CA MET A 244 7.20 22.35 -0.69
C MET A 244 6.90 22.60 0.79
N LYS A 245 7.53 21.84 1.72
CA LYS A 245 7.31 21.90 3.18
C LYS A 245 5.85 21.70 3.59
N GLN A 246 5.10 20.93 2.80
CA GLN A 246 3.72 20.60 3.10
C GLN A 246 3.65 19.36 3.99
N THR A 247 2.75 19.39 4.97
CA THR A 247 2.49 18.28 5.90
C THR A 247 1.42 17.31 5.38
N TYR A 248 0.67 17.71 4.37
CA TYR A 248 -0.40 16.91 3.77
C TYR A 248 0.15 15.70 3.03
N THR A 249 -0.62 14.62 3.03
CA THR A 249 -0.27 13.40 2.28
C THR A 249 -1.01 13.34 0.94
N ILE A 250 -0.43 12.66 -0.04
CA ILE A 250 -1.12 12.44 -1.33
C ILE A 250 -2.46 11.73 -1.13
N HIS A 251 -2.52 10.79 -0.19
CA HIS A 251 -3.77 10.08 0.14
C HIS A 251 -4.79 11.01 0.83
N GLY A 252 -4.33 12.00 1.57
CA GLY A 252 -5.18 12.97 2.28
C GLY A 252 -6.06 13.81 1.34
N PHE A 253 -5.67 14.02 0.08
CA PHE A 253 -6.50 14.75 -0.91
C PHE A 253 -7.84 14.04 -1.21
N ARG A 254 -7.93 12.73 -1.02
CA ARG A 254 -9.21 12.03 -1.11
C ARG A 254 -10.16 12.45 0.02
N ALA A 255 -9.62 12.69 1.22
CA ALA A 255 -10.40 13.25 2.33
C ALA A 255 -10.78 14.71 2.05
N SER A 256 -9.87 15.52 1.48
CA SER A 256 -10.18 16.90 1.04
C SER A 256 -11.34 16.92 0.04
N PHE A 257 -11.33 16.01 -0.94
CA PHE A 257 -12.40 15.89 -1.92
C PHE A 257 -13.74 15.48 -1.27
N ARG A 258 -13.74 14.50 -0.37
CA ARG A 258 -14.95 14.08 0.36
C ARG A 258 -15.53 15.21 1.18
N THR A 259 -14.69 15.95 1.89
CA THR A 259 -15.12 17.11 2.71
C THR A 259 -15.71 18.18 1.80
N TRP A 260 -15.06 18.52 0.70
CA TRP A 260 -15.60 19.47 -0.28
C TRP A 260 -16.94 19.00 -0.86
N GLY A 261 -17.04 17.74 -1.24
CA GLY A 261 -18.26 17.18 -1.82
C GLY A 261 -19.42 17.19 -0.83
N ALA A 262 -19.16 16.95 0.46
CA ALA A 262 -20.18 17.00 1.50
C ALA A 262 -20.57 18.43 1.88
N GLU A 263 -19.61 19.35 2.04
CA GLU A 263 -19.85 20.70 2.55
C GLU A 263 -20.29 21.68 1.46
N ILE A 264 -19.75 21.59 0.27
CA ILE A 264 -19.97 22.53 -0.84
C ILE A 264 -20.81 21.90 -1.96
N GLY A 265 -20.49 20.66 -2.33
CA GLY A 265 -21.22 19.94 -3.40
C GLY A 265 -22.58 19.40 -2.96
N HIS A 266 -22.81 19.28 -1.66
CA HIS A 266 -24.01 18.68 -1.05
C HIS A 266 -24.34 17.29 -1.64
N PHE A 267 -23.31 16.54 -2.05
CA PHE A 267 -23.47 15.17 -2.54
C PHE A 267 -23.78 14.21 -1.38
N GLU A 268 -24.63 13.23 -1.65
CA GLU A 268 -24.94 12.16 -0.69
C GLU A 268 -23.65 11.36 -0.36
N HIS A 269 -23.59 10.84 0.86
CA HIS A 269 -22.42 10.14 1.39
C HIS A 269 -21.99 8.96 0.48
N ASP A 270 -22.97 8.22 -0.05
CA ASP A 270 -22.73 7.06 -0.91
C ASP A 270 -22.06 7.44 -2.24
N MET A 271 -22.33 8.65 -2.75
CA MET A 271 -21.66 9.17 -3.95
C MET A 271 -20.20 9.57 -3.71
N LEU A 272 -19.82 9.79 -2.46
CA LEU A 272 -18.47 10.20 -2.04
C LEU A 272 -17.61 9.02 -1.59
N GLU A 273 -18.13 7.80 -1.58
CA GLU A 273 -17.35 6.57 -1.35
C GLU A 273 -16.60 6.14 -2.62
N ILE A 274 -15.34 6.59 -2.73
CA ILE A 274 -14.47 6.38 -3.89
C ILE A 274 -13.46 5.27 -3.59
#